data_07bd6f0f7f2e2b532ede753e317c69af
#
_entry.id   07bd6f0f7f2e2b532ede753e317c69af
#
_cell.length_a   1.000
_cell.length_b   1.000
_cell.length_c   1.000
_cell.angle_alpha   90.00
_cell.angle_beta   90.00
_cell.angle_gamma   90.00
#
_symmetry.space_group_name_H-M   'P 1'
#
loop_
_entity.id
_entity.type
_entity.pdbx_description
1 polymer ?
#
loop_
_entity_poly.entity_id
_entity_poly.type
_entity_poly.pdbx_seq_one_letter_code
_entity_poly.pdbx_strand_id
1 'polypeptide(L)' 'MAYSFTDKREWTIIFATEFGRRFGLTLKQAFNYLSRFGAIKFVDEHYDYCHTQSFQSMVSDMAEYCHKKGGALV' A
#
# COMPACT_ATOMS: atom_id res chain seq x y z
N MET A 1 17.82 11.85 -6.77
CA MET A 1 17.22 11.30 -5.80
C MET A 1 18.01 10.24 -5.26
N ALA A 2 18.01 10.18 -4.16
CA ALA A 2 18.87 9.35 -3.53
C ALA A 2 18.56 7.96 -3.84
N TYR A 3 17.39 7.63 -4.07
CA TYR A 3 17.14 6.33 -4.40
C TYR A 3 16.13 6.37 -5.41
N SER A 4 15.90 5.30 -5.98
CA SER A 4 14.81 5.25 -6.80
C SER A 4 14.31 3.88 -6.77
N PHE A 5 13.04 3.80 -6.80
CA PHE A 5 12.43 2.54 -7.00
C PHE A 5 12.45 2.33 -8.48
N THR A 6 13.11 1.30 -8.91
CA THR A 6 13.26 1.08 -10.32
C THR A 6 11.98 0.67 -10.97
N ASP A 7 10.99 0.22 -10.18
CA ASP A 7 9.70 -0.10 -10.78
C ASP A 7 8.64 -0.14 -9.70
N LYS A 8 7.40 -0.23 -10.17
CA LYS A 8 6.25 -0.24 -9.29
C LYS A 8 6.23 -1.42 -8.35
N ARG A 9 6.78 -2.54 -8.78
CA ARG A 9 6.76 -3.74 -7.98
C ARG A 9 7.55 -3.54 -6.70
N GLU A 10 8.75 -2.99 -6.83
CA GLU A 10 9.60 -2.76 -5.67
C GLU A 10 8.94 -1.79 -4.70
N TRP A 11 8.41 -0.69 -5.21
CA TRP A 11 7.73 0.29 -4.38
C TRP A 11 6.53 -0.34 -3.66
N THR A 12 5.77 -1.15 -4.39
CA THR A 12 4.57 -1.76 -3.85
C THR A 12 4.91 -2.74 -2.72
N ILE A 13 6.00 -3.50 -2.87
CA ILE A 13 6.40 -4.43 -1.83
C ILE A 13 6.80 -3.67 -0.57
N ILE A 14 7.54 -2.58 -0.71
CA ILE A 14 7.91 -1.78 0.46
C ILE A 14 6.68 -1.17 1.10
N PHE A 15 5.77 -0.67 0.29
CA PHE A 15 4.53 -0.11 0.80
C PHE A 15 3.73 -1.16 1.57
N ALA A 16 3.59 -2.36 1.01
CA ALA A 16 2.84 -3.42 1.69
C ALA A 16 3.52 -3.83 2.98
N THR A 17 4.84 -3.81 3.00
CA THR A 17 5.59 -4.11 4.22
C THR A 17 5.30 -3.08 5.30
N GLU A 18 5.29 -1.81 4.94
CA GLU A 18 4.98 -0.76 5.91
C GLU A 18 3.53 -0.83 6.36
N PHE A 19 2.63 -1.15 5.45
CA PHE A 19 1.24 -1.36 5.81
C PHE A 19 1.11 -2.48 6.84
N GLY A 20 1.79 -3.58 6.58
CA GLY A 20 1.76 -4.70 7.52
C GLY A 20 2.34 -4.34 8.87
N ARG A 21 3.42 -3.55 8.85
CA ARG A 21 4.04 -3.12 10.11
C ARG A 21 3.06 -2.29 10.94
N ARG A 22 2.31 -1.41 10.28
CA ARG A 22 1.34 -0.58 10.97
C ARG A 22 0.23 -1.40 11.61
N PHE A 23 -0.23 -2.46 10.95
CA PHE A 23 -1.40 -3.19 11.38
C PHE A 23 -1.10 -4.58 11.92
N GLY A 24 0.17 -4.90 12.13
CA GLY A 24 0.52 -6.19 12.71
C GLY A 24 0.33 -7.36 11.78
N LEU A 25 0.51 -7.15 10.49
CA LEU A 25 0.34 -8.20 9.48
C LEU A 25 1.69 -8.55 8.87
N THR A 26 1.82 -9.80 8.45
CA THR A 26 2.98 -10.18 7.64
C THR A 26 2.85 -9.52 6.27
N LEU A 27 3.93 -9.52 5.51
CA LEU A 27 3.88 -9.00 4.14
C LEU A 27 2.81 -9.70 3.33
N LYS A 28 2.73 -11.02 3.44
CA LYS A 28 1.74 -11.77 2.69
C LYS A 28 0.33 -11.39 3.08
N GLN A 29 0.09 -11.25 4.39
CA GLN A 29 -1.23 -10.87 4.86
C GLN A 29 -1.59 -9.47 4.40
N ALA A 30 -0.64 -8.54 4.49
CA ALA A 30 -0.87 -7.18 4.07
C ALA A 30 -1.18 -7.12 2.58
N PHE A 31 -0.40 -7.83 1.78
CA PHE A 31 -0.59 -7.83 0.34
C PHE A 31 -1.95 -8.43 -0.04
N ASN A 32 -2.32 -9.53 0.63
CA ASN A 32 -3.62 -10.15 0.36
C ASN A 32 -4.77 -9.22 0.72
N TYR A 33 -4.66 -8.55 1.86
CA TYR A 33 -5.69 -7.61 2.28
C TYR A 33 -5.83 -6.46 1.29
N LEU A 34 -4.69 -5.86 0.93
CA LEU A 34 -4.70 -4.74 0.00
C LEU A 34 -5.23 -5.15 -1.37
N SER A 35 -4.85 -6.34 -1.82
CA SER A 35 -5.33 -6.85 -3.11
C SER A 35 -6.83 -7.08 -3.07
N ARG A 36 -7.30 -7.65 -1.99
CA ARG A 36 -8.71 -8.00 -1.88
C ARG A 36 -9.63 -6.79 -2.03
N PHE A 37 -9.20 -5.67 -1.46
CA PHE A 37 -10.05 -4.47 -1.47
C PHE A 37 -9.64 -3.47 -2.55
N GLY A 38 -8.83 -3.91 -3.50
CA GLY A 38 -8.53 -3.08 -4.67
C GLY A 38 -7.42 -2.07 -4.49
N ALA A 39 -6.75 -2.07 -3.34
CA ALA A 39 -5.71 -1.07 -3.10
C ALA A 39 -4.46 -1.31 -3.94
N ILE A 40 -4.12 -2.56 -4.20
CA ILE A 40 -2.96 -2.85 -5.05
C ILE A 40 -3.23 -2.36 -6.47
N LYS A 41 -4.43 -2.59 -6.97
CA LYS A 41 -4.79 -2.10 -8.30
C LYS A 41 -4.79 -0.58 -8.34
N PHE A 42 -5.28 0.05 -7.29
CA PHE A 42 -5.26 1.51 -7.19
C PHE A 42 -3.83 2.03 -7.27
N VAL A 43 -2.93 1.44 -6.50
CA VAL A 43 -1.53 1.86 -6.51
C VAL A 43 -0.93 1.66 -7.90
N ASP A 44 -1.22 0.54 -8.54
CA ASP A 44 -0.68 0.28 -9.85
C ASP A 44 -1.14 1.33 -10.87
N GLU A 45 -2.42 1.68 -10.82
CA GLU A 45 -2.97 2.62 -11.77
C GLU A 45 -2.56 4.06 -11.49
N HIS A 46 -2.27 4.37 -10.24
CA HIS A 46 -1.94 5.75 -9.85
C HIS A 46 -0.53 5.85 -9.29
N TYR A 47 0.36 5.02 -9.78
CA TYR A 47 1.72 4.95 -9.26
C TYR A 47 2.43 6.29 -9.35
N ASP A 48 2.20 7.04 -10.43
CA ASP A 48 2.85 8.33 -10.59
C ASP A 48 2.56 9.26 -9.41
N TYR A 49 1.34 9.20 -8.90
CA TYR A 49 0.98 9.98 -7.73
C TYR A 49 1.50 9.31 -6.46
N CYS A 50 1.29 8.01 -6.35
CA CYS A 50 1.56 7.31 -5.10
C CYS A 50 3.02 7.38 -4.70
N HIS A 51 3.93 7.25 -5.66
CA HIS A 51 5.34 7.20 -5.31
C HIS A 51 5.89 8.56 -4.88
N THR A 52 5.13 9.63 -5.04
CA THR A 52 5.54 10.94 -4.55
C THR A 52 5.12 11.17 -3.11
N GLN A 53 4.32 10.29 -2.54
CA GLN A 53 3.84 10.43 -1.17
C GLN A 53 4.72 9.63 -0.23
N SER A 54 4.73 10.00 1.04
CA SER A 54 5.43 9.19 2.01
C SER A 54 4.72 7.86 2.19
N PHE A 55 5.47 6.83 2.60
CA PHE A 55 4.83 5.54 2.85
C PHE A 55 3.81 5.64 3.97
N GLN A 56 4.07 6.46 4.98
CA GLN A 56 3.11 6.60 6.07
C GLN A 56 1.81 7.20 5.59
N SER A 57 1.90 8.21 4.74
CA SER A 57 0.72 8.83 4.18
C SER A 57 -0.06 7.83 3.34
N MET A 58 0.65 7.06 2.51
CA MET A 58 -0.01 6.06 1.68
C MET A 58 -0.63 4.94 2.49
N VAL A 59 0.03 4.54 3.58
CA VAL A 59 -0.55 3.51 4.46
C VAL A 59 -1.87 4.00 5.02
N SER A 60 -1.92 5.24 5.51
CA SER A 60 -3.15 5.78 6.07
C SER A 60 -4.24 5.90 5.01
N ASP A 61 -3.88 6.38 3.83
CA ASP A 61 -4.84 6.57 2.76
C ASP A 61 -5.42 5.24 2.29
N MET A 62 -4.56 4.24 2.15
CA MET A 62 -5.03 2.95 1.65
C MET A 62 -5.77 2.16 2.72
N ALA A 63 -5.46 2.38 3.99
CA ALA A 63 -6.25 1.78 5.07
C ALA A 63 -7.68 2.30 5.00
N GLU A 64 -7.82 3.59 4.81
CA GLU A 64 -9.15 4.18 4.70
C GLU A 64 -9.86 3.72 3.42
N TYR A 65 -9.11 3.65 2.33
CA TYR A 65 -9.66 3.17 1.06
C TYR A 65 -10.22 1.76 1.22
N CYS A 66 -9.44 0.87 1.84
CA CYS A 66 -9.88 -0.50 2.06
C CYS A 66 -11.08 -0.56 2.99
N HIS A 67 -11.08 0.29 4.01
CA HIS A 67 -12.19 0.30 4.95
C HIS A 67 -13.50 0.65 4.24
N LYS A 68 -13.45 1.62 3.34
CA LYS A 68 -14.63 2.01 2.60
C LYS A 68 -15.10 0.92 1.66
N LYS A 69 -14.22 -0.01 1.31
CA LYS A 69 -14.58 -1.14 0.46
C LYS A 69 -15.00 -2.36 1.25
N GLY A 70 -15.09 -2.24 2.58
CA GLY A 70 -15.54 -3.35 3.40
C GLY A 70 -14.47 -3.97 4.27
N GLY A 71 -13.25 -3.42 4.26
CA GLY A 71 -12.18 -3.94 5.11
C GLY A 71 -12.40 -3.60 6.56
N ALA A 72 -11.69 -4.31 7.44
CA ALA A 72 -11.95 -4.24 8.87
C ALA A 72 -10.76 -3.80 9.71
N LEU A 73 -9.70 -3.28 9.12
CA LEU A 73 -8.51 -2.92 9.89
C LEU A 73 -8.58 -1.54 10.53
N VAL A 74 -9.51 -0.71 10.16
CA VAL A 74 -9.65 0.60 10.77
C VAL A 74 -11.06 0.81 11.21
#